data_4dfbb5d30e3da601dee0acfb68fa35fe
#
_entry.id   4dfbb5d30e3da601dee0acfb68fa35fe
#
_cell.length_a   1.000
_cell.length_b   1.000
_cell.length_c   1.000
_cell.angle_alpha   90.00
_cell.angle_beta   90.00
_cell.angle_gamma   90.00
#
_symmetry.space_group_name_H-M   'P 1'
#
loop_
_entity.id
_entity.type
_entity.pdbx_description
1 polymer ?
#
loop_
_entity_poly.entity_id
_entity_poly.type
_entity_poly.pdbx_seq_one_letter_code
_entity_poly.pdbx_strand_id
1 'polypeptide(L)'
;MALAIFKGTNLIVHLINCLLIWKITHKKKFVLIYGTNPAILFEALSNVHNDIFIVLFILLAIYFVTKKNNLMLSVAFVAMATAIKYLGILILPFIILYHLRKKNILEKIKYCVLYGLEFIVILVGFYAIYVKDLNIFAGLFIQQSKYNRSIMLVFYYLIGEQSTN
;
A
#
# COMPACT_ATOMS: atom_id res chain seq x y z
N MET A 1 -23.36 -16.99 -4.19
CA MET A 1 -22.48 -16.95 -5.37
C MET A 1 -21.39 -15.87 -5.26
N ALA A 2 -21.71 -14.60 -5.03
CA ALA A 2 -20.71 -13.52 -4.94
C ALA A 2 -19.58 -13.77 -3.92
N LEU A 3 -19.90 -14.20 -2.69
CA LEU A 3 -18.92 -14.47 -1.65
C LEU A 3 -17.87 -15.55 -2.05
N ALA A 4 -18.30 -16.59 -2.76
CA ALA A 4 -17.39 -17.65 -3.24
C ALA A 4 -16.43 -17.10 -4.30
N ILE A 5 -16.87 -16.20 -5.17
CA ILE A 5 -16.03 -15.54 -6.16
C ILE A 5 -14.97 -14.68 -5.47
N PHE A 6 -15.36 -13.85 -4.49
CA PHE A 6 -14.41 -13.02 -3.74
C PHE A 6 -13.38 -13.86 -2.98
N LYS A 7 -13.78 -14.93 -2.30
CA LYS A 7 -12.86 -15.85 -1.63
C LYS A 7 -11.91 -16.53 -2.62
N GLY A 8 -12.42 -16.97 -3.77
CA GLY A 8 -11.59 -17.53 -4.83
C GLY A 8 -10.57 -16.54 -5.39
N THR A 9 -10.98 -15.29 -5.62
CA THR A 9 -10.08 -14.22 -6.07
C THR A 9 -8.97 -13.97 -5.05
N ASN A 10 -9.32 -13.84 -3.76
CA ASN A 10 -8.34 -13.63 -2.70
C ASN A 10 -7.36 -14.82 -2.58
N LEU A 11 -7.83 -16.05 -2.74
CA LEU A 11 -6.96 -17.23 -2.76
C LEU A 11 -5.95 -17.17 -3.91
N ILE A 12 -6.41 -16.83 -5.11
CA ILE A 12 -5.53 -16.67 -6.29
C ILE A 12 -4.49 -15.58 -6.02
N VAL A 13 -4.90 -14.43 -5.50
CA VAL A 13 -3.98 -13.34 -5.14
C VAL A 13 -2.97 -13.77 -4.08
N HIS A 14 -3.40 -14.54 -3.07
CA HIS A 14 -2.51 -15.10 -2.05
C HIS A 14 -1.43 -16.00 -2.66
N LEU A 15 -1.81 -16.87 -3.60
CA LEU A 15 -0.85 -17.73 -4.30
C LEU A 15 0.12 -16.93 -5.19
N ILE A 16 -0.37 -15.88 -5.87
CA ILE A 16 0.48 -14.97 -6.63
C ILE A 16 1.48 -14.25 -5.72
N ASN A 17 1.06 -13.80 -4.54
CA ASN A 17 1.95 -13.21 -3.55
C ASN A 17 3.05 -14.18 -3.10
N CYS A 18 2.71 -15.44 -2.85
CA CYS A 18 3.68 -16.50 -2.56
C CYS A 18 4.71 -16.67 -3.69
N LEU A 19 4.25 -16.69 -4.95
CA LEU A 19 5.12 -16.79 -6.13
C LEU A 19 6.03 -15.55 -6.27
N LEU A 20 5.52 -14.34 -6.01
CA LEU A 20 6.32 -13.12 -6.03
C LEU A 20 7.38 -13.11 -4.94
N ILE A 21 7.04 -13.52 -3.72
CA ILE A 21 8.00 -13.67 -2.62
C ILE A 21 9.11 -14.66 -3.02
N TRP A 22 8.74 -15.77 -3.65
CA TRP A 22 9.73 -16.73 -4.18
C TRP A 22 10.63 -16.08 -5.23
N LYS A 23 10.05 -15.40 -6.22
CA LYS A 23 10.82 -14.74 -7.31
C LYS A 23 11.74 -13.63 -6.81
N ILE A 24 11.35 -12.92 -5.75
CA ILE A 24 12.15 -11.84 -5.16
C ILE A 24 13.29 -12.42 -4.32
N THR A 25 12.99 -13.37 -3.45
CA THR A 25 13.89 -13.81 -2.37
C THR A 25 14.68 -15.09 -2.71
N HIS A 26 14.14 -15.96 -3.57
CA HIS A 26 14.61 -17.33 -3.84
C HIS A 26 14.76 -18.21 -2.58
N LYS A 27 14.08 -17.87 -1.47
CA LYS A 27 14.16 -18.58 -0.19
C LYS A 27 12.79 -19.15 0.21
N LYS A 28 12.67 -20.48 0.25
CA LYS A 28 11.43 -21.20 0.63
C LYS A 28 10.87 -20.75 1.98
N LYS A 29 11.74 -20.45 2.94
CA LYS A 29 11.33 -20.04 4.29
C LYS A 29 10.41 -18.80 4.29
N PHE A 30 10.67 -17.80 3.44
CA PHE A 30 9.83 -16.59 3.38
C PHE A 30 8.47 -16.88 2.75
N VAL A 31 8.42 -17.78 1.76
CA VAL A 31 7.16 -18.24 1.17
C VAL A 31 6.33 -19.00 2.22
N LEU A 32 6.95 -19.87 3.02
CA LEU A 32 6.26 -20.59 4.08
C LEU A 32 5.77 -19.62 5.16
N ILE A 33 6.60 -18.71 5.65
CA ILE A 33 6.21 -17.74 6.68
C ILE A 33 5.00 -16.92 6.23
N TYR A 34 4.97 -16.45 4.98
CA TYR A 34 3.85 -15.69 4.45
C TYR A 34 2.65 -16.60 4.15
N GLY A 35 2.88 -17.70 3.43
CA GLY A 35 1.82 -18.56 2.90
C GLY A 35 1.05 -19.33 3.96
N THR A 36 1.69 -19.66 5.09
CA THR A 36 1.06 -20.39 6.20
C THR A 36 0.73 -19.51 7.41
N ASN A 37 0.91 -18.19 7.29
CA ASN A 37 0.59 -17.27 8.39
C ASN A 37 -0.92 -17.26 8.66
N PRO A 38 -1.36 -17.70 9.86
CA PRO A 38 -2.78 -17.83 10.16
C PRO A 38 -3.52 -16.49 10.13
N ALA A 39 -2.87 -15.38 10.52
CA ALA A 39 -3.48 -14.06 10.48
C ALA A 39 -3.75 -13.63 9.01
N ILE A 40 -2.79 -13.85 8.10
CA ILE A 40 -2.96 -13.53 6.68
C ILE A 40 -4.05 -14.39 6.06
N LEU A 41 -4.07 -15.69 6.35
CA LEU A 41 -5.08 -16.62 5.84
C LEU A 41 -6.47 -16.26 6.36
N PHE A 42 -6.59 -15.91 7.64
CA PHE A 42 -7.86 -15.51 8.24
C PHE A 42 -8.39 -14.22 7.61
N GLU A 43 -7.56 -13.17 7.53
CA GLU A 43 -7.97 -11.88 6.95
C GLU A 43 -8.27 -11.98 5.45
N ALA A 44 -7.45 -12.72 4.69
CA ALA A 44 -7.60 -12.83 3.25
C ALA A 44 -8.78 -13.74 2.85
N LEU A 45 -8.96 -14.89 3.51
CA LEU A 45 -9.91 -15.92 3.07
C LEU A 45 -11.19 -15.95 3.90
N SER A 46 -11.14 -15.66 5.21
CA SER A 46 -12.33 -15.60 6.05
C SER A 46 -13.03 -14.26 5.96
N ASN A 47 -12.30 -13.17 6.23
CA ASN A 47 -12.84 -11.81 6.28
C ASN A 47 -12.95 -11.16 4.90
N VAL A 48 -12.33 -11.75 3.87
CA VAL A 48 -12.33 -11.22 2.48
C VAL A 48 -11.80 -9.77 2.42
N HIS A 49 -10.74 -9.49 3.18
CA HIS A 49 -10.19 -8.14 3.29
C HIS A 49 -9.37 -7.77 2.04
N ASN A 50 -9.48 -6.51 1.61
CA ASN A 50 -8.78 -5.98 0.44
C ASN A 50 -7.27 -5.81 0.65
N ASP A 51 -6.77 -5.95 1.87
CA ASP A 51 -5.36 -5.75 2.23
C ASP A 51 -4.42 -6.71 1.47
N ILE A 52 -4.93 -7.86 1.02
CA ILE A 52 -4.17 -8.82 0.21
C ILE A 52 -3.75 -8.23 -1.15
N PHE A 53 -4.56 -7.33 -1.74
CA PHE A 53 -4.22 -6.64 -2.99
C PHE A 53 -3.15 -5.56 -2.76
N ILE A 54 -3.15 -4.92 -1.58
CA ILE A 54 -2.08 -3.97 -1.22
C ILE A 54 -0.75 -4.71 -1.19
N VAL A 55 -0.70 -5.89 -0.55
CA VAL A 55 0.50 -6.73 -0.51
C VAL A 55 0.91 -7.13 -1.92
N LEU A 56 -0.03 -7.51 -2.80
CA LEU A 56 0.25 -7.83 -4.21
C LEU A 56 0.95 -6.67 -4.91
N PHE A 57 0.40 -5.47 -4.84
CA PHE A 57 0.97 -4.32 -5.52
C PHE A 57 2.32 -3.89 -4.93
N ILE A 58 2.50 -3.97 -3.62
CA ILE A 58 3.80 -3.72 -2.99
C ILE A 58 4.84 -4.76 -3.44
N LEU A 59 4.49 -6.04 -3.50
CA LEU A 59 5.40 -7.09 -3.98
C LEU A 59 5.74 -6.91 -5.46
N LEU A 60 4.79 -6.50 -6.30
CA LEU A 60 5.04 -6.15 -7.69
C LEU A 60 5.98 -4.95 -7.80
N ALA A 61 5.76 -3.90 -7.02
CA ALA A 61 6.66 -2.74 -6.99
C ALA A 61 8.10 -3.15 -6.63
N ILE A 62 8.27 -3.96 -5.59
CA ILE A 62 9.58 -4.48 -5.17
C ILE A 62 10.19 -5.36 -6.27
N TYR A 63 9.41 -6.22 -6.89
CA TYR A 63 9.87 -7.08 -7.98
C TYR A 63 10.37 -6.25 -9.17
N PHE A 64 9.61 -5.24 -9.60
CA PHE A 64 9.99 -4.42 -10.75
C PHE A 64 11.22 -3.57 -10.47
N VAL A 65 11.37 -2.98 -9.29
CA VAL A 65 12.56 -2.20 -8.97
C VAL A 65 13.80 -3.06 -8.75
N THR A 66 13.67 -4.26 -8.16
CA THR A 66 14.83 -5.08 -7.79
C THR A 66 15.27 -6.05 -8.89
N LYS A 67 14.32 -6.64 -9.63
CA LYS A 67 14.62 -7.69 -10.64
C LYS A 67 14.57 -7.16 -12.06
N LYS A 68 13.72 -6.18 -12.34
CA LYS A 68 13.55 -5.61 -13.69
C LYS A 68 14.20 -4.25 -13.87
N ASN A 69 14.68 -3.64 -12.77
CA ASN A 69 15.26 -2.29 -12.74
C ASN A 69 14.35 -1.23 -13.40
N ASN A 70 13.03 -1.41 -13.28
CA ASN A 70 12.02 -0.54 -13.87
C ASN A 70 11.32 0.25 -12.76
N LEU A 71 11.76 1.50 -12.56
CA LEU A 71 11.21 2.35 -11.50
C LEU A 71 9.80 2.85 -11.85
N MET A 72 9.52 3.15 -13.12
CA MET A 72 8.20 3.61 -13.56
C MET A 72 7.10 2.61 -13.19
N LEU A 73 7.22 1.34 -13.59
CA LEU A 73 6.25 0.32 -13.21
C LEU A 73 6.19 0.11 -11.69
N SER A 74 7.32 0.24 -11.00
CA SER A 74 7.36 0.13 -9.55
C SER A 74 6.55 1.24 -8.88
N VAL A 75 6.70 2.49 -9.32
CA VAL A 75 5.94 3.64 -8.81
C VAL A 75 4.46 3.51 -9.14
N ALA A 76 4.11 3.04 -10.34
CA ALA A 76 2.73 2.77 -10.72
C ALA A 76 2.06 1.76 -9.77
N PHE A 77 2.74 0.66 -9.42
CA PHE A 77 2.20 -0.30 -8.46
C PHE A 77 2.10 0.25 -7.03
N VAL A 78 3.01 1.12 -6.60
CA VAL A 78 2.87 1.81 -5.31
C VAL A 78 1.65 2.74 -5.33
N ALA A 79 1.39 3.45 -6.43
CA ALA A 79 0.20 4.28 -6.58
C ALA A 79 -1.09 3.44 -6.51
N MET A 80 -1.11 2.25 -7.14
CA MET A 80 -2.25 1.31 -7.03
C MET A 80 -2.45 0.82 -5.59
N ALA A 81 -1.39 0.48 -4.87
CA ALA A 81 -1.48 0.11 -3.46
C ALA A 81 -2.04 1.27 -2.61
N THR A 82 -1.58 2.50 -2.88
CA THR A 82 -2.03 3.71 -2.19
C THR A 82 -3.48 4.04 -2.50
N ALA A 83 -3.95 3.78 -3.73
CA ALA A 83 -5.35 3.97 -4.12
C ALA A 83 -6.31 3.06 -3.32
N ILE A 84 -5.86 1.86 -2.92
CA ILE A 84 -6.66 0.97 -2.05
C ILE A 84 -6.59 1.47 -0.60
N LYS A 85 -5.39 1.81 -0.11
CA LYS A 85 -5.16 2.27 1.26
C LYS A 85 -3.97 3.22 1.29
N TYR A 86 -4.18 4.42 1.81
CA TYR A 86 -3.18 5.50 1.83
C TYR A 86 -1.82 5.08 2.43
N LEU A 87 -1.78 4.05 3.28
CA LEU A 87 -0.53 3.51 3.85
C LEU A 87 0.45 3.00 2.79
N GLY A 88 -0.01 2.67 1.58
CA GLY A 88 0.86 2.27 0.47
C GLY A 88 1.92 3.32 0.13
N ILE A 89 1.62 4.62 0.33
CA ILE A 89 2.56 5.72 0.06
C ILE A 89 3.87 5.61 0.85
N LEU A 90 3.85 4.99 2.04
CA LEU A 90 5.04 4.85 2.88
C LEU A 90 6.17 4.05 2.21
N ILE A 91 5.84 3.23 1.22
CA ILE A 91 6.83 2.43 0.48
C ILE A 91 7.53 3.25 -0.61
N LEU A 92 6.88 4.32 -1.10
CA LEU A 92 7.38 5.13 -2.23
C LEU A 92 8.83 5.65 -2.02
N PRO A 93 9.18 6.30 -0.89
CA PRO A 93 10.52 6.81 -0.69
C PRO A 93 11.59 5.69 -0.70
N PHE A 94 11.27 4.52 -0.15
CA PHE A 94 12.21 3.39 -0.13
C PHE A 94 12.45 2.83 -1.55
N ILE A 95 11.42 2.74 -2.38
CA ILE A 95 11.52 2.29 -3.78
C ILE A 95 12.40 3.27 -4.58
N ILE A 96 12.14 4.57 -4.47
CA ILE A 96 12.89 5.61 -5.18
C ILE A 96 14.36 5.61 -4.71
N LEU A 97 14.62 5.66 -3.41
CA LEU A 97 15.97 5.68 -2.85
C LEU A 97 16.76 4.41 -3.21
N TYR A 98 16.12 3.24 -3.21
CA TYR A 98 16.76 1.99 -3.63
C TYR A 98 17.26 2.05 -5.07
N HIS A 99 16.41 2.53 -5.99
CA HIS A 99 16.77 2.65 -7.41
C HIS A 99 17.86 3.70 -7.64
N LEU A 100 17.77 4.83 -6.96
CA LEU A 100 18.67 5.97 -7.13
C LEU A 100 19.95 5.90 -6.29
N ARG A 101 20.20 4.78 -5.59
CA ARG A 101 21.32 4.65 -4.64
C ARG A 101 22.70 4.98 -5.24
N LYS A 102 22.89 4.72 -6.54
CA LYS A 102 24.15 4.95 -7.26
C LYS A 102 24.21 6.29 -8.03
N LYS A 103 23.16 7.10 -7.97
CA LYS A 103 23.02 8.36 -8.66
C LYS A 103 23.59 9.52 -7.83
N ASN A 104 24.05 10.61 -8.50
CA ASN A 104 24.46 11.83 -7.82
C ASN A 104 23.24 12.60 -7.27
N ILE A 105 23.47 13.61 -6.43
CA ILE A 105 22.41 14.31 -5.72
C ILE A 105 21.44 15.05 -6.66
N LEU A 106 21.95 15.67 -7.73
CA LEU A 106 21.13 16.40 -8.69
C LEU A 106 20.22 15.47 -9.49
N GLU A 107 20.76 14.32 -9.92
CA GLU A 107 19.95 13.26 -10.54
C GLU A 107 18.88 12.71 -9.58
N LYS A 108 19.23 12.50 -8.31
CA LYS A 108 18.25 12.05 -7.30
C LYS A 108 17.10 13.02 -7.19
N ILE A 109 17.35 14.32 -7.07
CA ILE A 109 16.31 15.36 -7.00
C ILE A 109 15.42 15.33 -8.24
N LYS A 110 16.05 15.34 -9.45
CA LYS A 110 15.32 15.27 -10.72
C LYS A 110 14.39 14.06 -10.79
N TYR A 111 14.90 12.89 -10.47
CA TYR A 111 14.11 11.66 -10.52
C TYR A 111 13.05 11.60 -9.42
N CYS A 112 13.32 12.11 -8.22
CA CYS A 112 12.30 12.20 -7.17
C CYS A 112 11.12 13.08 -7.61
N VAL A 113 11.37 14.21 -8.25
CA VAL A 113 10.31 15.07 -8.79
C VAL A 113 9.55 14.35 -9.90
N LEU A 114 10.27 13.77 -10.88
CA LEU A 114 9.64 13.07 -12.01
C LEU A 114 8.73 11.94 -11.55
N TYR A 115 9.23 11.04 -10.70
CA TYR A 115 8.46 9.89 -10.22
C TYR A 115 7.43 10.25 -9.15
N GLY A 116 7.65 11.34 -8.42
CA GLY A 116 6.63 11.93 -7.57
C GLY A 116 5.44 12.46 -8.39
N LEU A 117 5.70 13.13 -9.51
CA LEU A 117 4.64 13.57 -10.43
C LEU A 117 3.92 12.38 -11.08
N GLU A 118 4.66 11.37 -11.56
CA GLU A 118 4.06 10.14 -12.07
C GLU A 118 3.11 9.51 -11.06
N PHE A 119 3.54 9.36 -9.81
CA PHE A 119 2.73 8.84 -8.72
C PHE A 119 1.43 9.63 -8.52
N ILE A 120 1.53 10.98 -8.49
CA ILE A 120 0.37 11.86 -8.33
C ILE A 120 -0.59 11.73 -9.51
N VAL A 121 -0.08 11.72 -10.75
CA VAL A 121 -0.91 11.60 -11.96
C VAL A 121 -1.68 10.27 -11.95
N ILE A 122 -1.02 9.17 -11.62
CA ILE A 122 -1.68 7.85 -11.54
C ILE A 122 -2.74 7.85 -10.43
N LEU A 123 -2.40 8.38 -9.24
CA LEU A 123 -3.32 8.41 -8.11
C LEU A 123 -4.55 9.26 -8.40
N VAL A 124 -4.35 10.47 -8.95
CA VAL A 124 -5.44 11.35 -9.38
C VAL A 124 -6.28 10.67 -10.47
N GLY A 125 -5.67 10.00 -11.44
CA GLY A 125 -6.39 9.26 -12.48
C GLY A 125 -7.30 8.17 -11.92
N PHE A 126 -6.86 7.44 -10.89
CA PHE A 126 -7.71 6.45 -10.20
C PHE A 126 -8.90 7.10 -9.48
N TYR A 127 -8.69 8.22 -8.81
CA TYR A 127 -9.77 8.89 -8.08
C TYR A 127 -10.67 9.74 -8.96
N ALA A 128 -10.18 10.28 -10.09
CA ALA A 128 -10.95 11.14 -11.00
C ALA A 128 -12.23 10.47 -11.51
N ILE A 129 -12.22 9.13 -11.66
CA ILE A 129 -13.38 8.35 -12.09
C ILE A 129 -14.52 8.40 -11.06
N TYR A 130 -14.17 8.57 -9.78
CA TYR A 130 -15.12 8.56 -8.66
C TYR A 130 -15.50 9.97 -8.19
N VAL A 131 -14.74 11.00 -8.57
CA VAL A 131 -15.00 12.40 -8.17
C VAL A 131 -16.12 12.96 -9.05
N LYS A 132 -17.36 12.78 -8.61
CA LYS A 132 -18.52 13.44 -9.23
C LYS A 132 -18.79 14.81 -8.61
N ASP A 133 -18.47 14.97 -7.31
CA ASP A 133 -18.52 16.24 -6.58
C ASP A 133 -17.46 16.24 -5.45
N LEU A 134 -17.19 17.42 -4.86
CA LEU A 134 -16.20 17.59 -3.78
C LEU A 134 -16.63 16.93 -2.46
N ASN A 135 -17.89 16.51 -2.31
CA ASN A 135 -18.38 15.86 -1.10
C ASN A 135 -17.78 14.46 -0.89
N ILE A 136 -17.12 13.89 -1.91
CA ILE A 136 -16.43 12.61 -1.79
C ILE A 136 -15.36 12.62 -0.68
N PHE A 137 -14.79 13.79 -0.38
CA PHE A 137 -13.84 13.98 0.71
C PHE A 137 -14.48 14.08 2.09
N ALA A 138 -15.82 14.33 2.17
CA ALA A 138 -16.55 14.38 3.44
C ALA A 138 -16.44 13.04 4.21
N GLY A 139 -16.37 11.91 3.49
CA GLY A 139 -16.17 10.59 4.09
C GLY A 139 -14.84 10.46 4.87
N LEU A 140 -13.77 11.14 4.44
CA LEU A 140 -12.49 11.16 5.14
C LEU A 140 -12.62 11.93 6.47
N PHE A 141 -13.32 13.07 6.47
CA PHE A 141 -13.56 13.86 7.69
C PHE A 141 -14.46 13.12 8.67
N ILE A 142 -15.50 12.40 8.18
CA ILE A 142 -16.37 11.57 9.02
C ILE A 142 -15.60 10.39 9.62
N GLN A 143 -14.70 9.77 8.87
CA GLN A 143 -13.84 8.71 9.41
C GLN A 143 -12.88 9.23 10.47
N GLN A 144 -12.33 10.44 10.29
CA GLN A 144 -11.43 11.06 11.27
C GLN A 144 -12.12 11.21 12.64
N SER A 145 -13.42 11.54 12.68
CA SER A 145 -14.20 11.63 13.92
C SER A 145 -14.49 10.26 14.58
N LYS A 146 -14.44 9.16 13.82
CA LYS A 146 -14.66 7.80 14.35
C LYS A 146 -13.39 7.15 14.94
N TYR A 147 -12.21 7.70 14.65
CA TYR A 147 -10.93 7.20 15.19
C TYR A 147 -10.67 7.56 16.67
N ASN A 148 -11.66 8.11 17.37
CA ASN A 148 -11.59 8.41 18.81
C ASN A 148 -11.43 7.19 19.74
N ARG A 149 -11.17 5.99 19.20
CA ARG A 149 -10.94 4.75 19.99
C ARG A 149 -9.53 4.17 19.86
N SER A 150 -8.59 4.91 19.31
CA SER A 150 -7.20 4.46 19.14
C SER A 150 -6.26 5.21 20.10
N ILE A 151 -4.97 4.95 19.98
CA ILE A 151 -3.86 5.59 20.74
C ILE A 151 -4.01 7.13 20.85
N MET A 152 -4.65 7.79 19.89
CA MET A 152 -4.99 9.22 19.96
C MET A 152 -5.84 9.58 21.19
N LEU A 153 -6.70 8.69 21.67
CA LEU A 153 -7.51 8.91 22.86
C LEU A 153 -6.61 8.97 24.13
N VAL A 154 -5.58 8.13 24.15
CA VAL A 154 -4.58 8.13 25.24
C VAL A 154 -3.80 9.45 25.22
N PHE A 155 -3.38 9.93 24.04
CA PHE A 155 -2.71 11.22 23.89
C PHE A 155 -3.64 12.39 24.25
N TYR A 156 -4.90 12.34 23.88
CA TYR A 156 -5.89 13.35 24.23
C TYR A 156 -6.10 13.45 25.75
N TYR A 157 -6.21 12.32 26.44
CA TYR A 157 -6.32 12.28 27.90
C TYR A 157 -5.03 12.73 28.61
N LEU A 158 -3.85 12.40 28.05
CA LEU A 158 -2.57 12.80 28.66
C LEU A 158 -2.22 14.27 28.44
N ILE A 159 -2.67 14.90 27.35
CA ILE A 159 -2.32 16.28 26.98
C ILE A 159 -3.50 17.24 27.22
N GLY A 160 -4.74 16.77 27.10
CA GLY A 160 -5.96 17.58 27.17
C GLY A 160 -6.40 17.99 28.57
N GLU A 161 -5.99 17.27 29.61
CA GLU A 161 -6.34 17.61 31.00
C GLU A 161 -5.57 18.82 31.59
N GLN A 162 -4.53 19.30 30.88
CA GLN A 162 -3.75 20.46 31.36
C GLN A 162 -4.26 21.82 30.88
N SER A 163 -5.33 21.90 30.08
CA SER A 163 -5.80 23.17 29.51
C SER A 163 -7.14 23.70 30.05
N THR A 164 -7.69 23.10 31.11
CA THR A 164 -8.96 23.55 31.74
C THR A 164 -8.87 23.81 33.24
N ASN A 165 -7.72 24.27 33.73
CA ASN A 165 -7.62 24.92 35.07
C ASN A 165 -7.05 26.32 34.96
#